data_5045a1c9cac01a375e987683b44e16ef
#
_entry.id   5045a1c9cac01a375e987683b44e16ef
#
_cell.length_a   1.000
_cell.length_b   1.000
_cell.length_c   1.000
_cell.angle_alpha   90.00
_cell.angle_beta   90.00
_cell.angle_gamma   90.00
#
_symmetry.space_group_name_H-M   'P 1'
#
loop_
_entity.id
_entity.type
_entity.pdbx_description
1 polymer ?
#
loop_
_entity_poly.entity_id
_entity_poly.type
_entity_poly.pdbx_seq_one_letter_code
_entity_poly.pdbx_strand_id
1 'polypeptide(L)'
;MAKKVLVVEDNELNLKLFCDLLRAHHYLTQGVRDGRQAVAQAREFAPDLIIMDIQLPHVSGFELIGHLKADASLRTIPIMAVTAYAGREDEERIRGAGADAYVSKPISLARFVESVRALL
;
A
#
# COMPACT_ATOMS: atom_id res chain seq x y z
N MET A 1 2.74 19.75 7.98
CA MET A 1 3.52 19.14 6.88
C MET A 1 2.69 18.08 6.19
N ALA A 2 2.86 17.95 4.89
CA ALA A 2 2.12 16.95 4.13
C ALA A 2 2.57 15.54 4.50
N LYS A 3 1.62 14.63 4.61
CA LYS A 3 1.89 13.21 4.85
C LYS A 3 2.42 12.56 3.58
N LYS A 4 3.29 11.57 3.74
CA LYS A 4 3.93 10.85 2.64
C LYS A 4 3.32 9.47 2.48
N VAL A 5 2.96 9.12 1.26
CA VAL A 5 2.37 7.83 0.92
C VAL A 5 3.21 7.14 -0.15
N LEU A 6 3.68 5.93 0.15
CA LEU A 6 4.36 5.08 -0.81
C LEU A 6 3.33 4.14 -1.43
N VAL A 7 3.29 4.07 -2.75
CA VAL A 7 2.34 3.22 -3.48
C VAL A 7 3.11 2.15 -4.25
N VAL A 8 2.89 0.89 -3.91
CA VAL A 8 3.52 -0.26 -4.57
C VAL A 8 2.49 -0.92 -5.48
N GLU A 9 2.64 -0.74 -6.78
CA GLU A 9 1.69 -1.21 -7.78
C GLU A 9 2.41 -1.41 -9.11
N ASP A 10 2.35 -2.58 -9.69
CA ASP A 10 3.04 -2.89 -10.94
C ASP A 10 2.32 -2.37 -12.19
N ASN A 11 1.01 -2.18 -12.11
CA ASN A 11 0.23 -1.66 -13.22
C ASN A 11 0.39 -0.14 -13.29
N GLU A 12 0.97 0.33 -14.39
CA GLU A 12 1.31 1.75 -14.57
C GLU A 12 0.09 2.67 -14.48
N LEU A 13 -1.04 2.26 -15.06
CA LEU A 13 -2.26 3.07 -15.05
C LEU A 13 -2.84 3.18 -13.64
N ASN A 14 -2.87 2.06 -12.91
CA ASN A 14 -3.35 2.05 -11.52
C ASN A 14 -2.44 2.88 -10.63
N LEU A 15 -1.13 2.75 -10.80
CA LEU A 15 -0.16 3.53 -10.03
C LEU A 15 -0.37 5.03 -10.25
N LYS A 16 -0.52 5.43 -11.51
CA LYS A 16 -0.78 6.83 -11.85
C LYS A 16 -2.09 7.32 -11.23
N LEU A 17 -3.15 6.52 -11.33
CA LEU A 17 -4.45 6.87 -10.76
C LEU A 17 -4.36 7.11 -9.26
N PHE A 18 -3.74 6.18 -8.53
CA PHE A 18 -3.61 6.31 -7.08
C PHE A 18 -2.76 7.51 -6.69
N CYS A 19 -1.63 7.70 -7.35
CA CYS A 19 -0.75 8.82 -7.04
C CYS A 19 -1.42 10.18 -7.37
N ASP A 20 -2.09 10.29 -8.50
CA ASP A 20 -2.78 11.53 -8.88
C ASP A 20 -3.90 11.85 -7.88
N LEU A 21 -4.67 10.85 -7.48
CA LEU A 21 -5.75 11.02 -6.51
C LEU A 21 -5.20 11.47 -5.15
N LEU A 22 -4.13 10.85 -4.68
CA LEU A 22 -3.51 11.21 -3.41
C LEU A 22 -2.94 12.62 -3.43
N ARG A 23 -2.29 13.00 -4.53
CA ARG A 23 -1.77 14.36 -4.70
C ARG A 23 -2.88 15.41 -4.71
N ALA A 24 -4.03 15.07 -5.29
CA ALA A 24 -5.20 15.93 -5.27
C ALA A 24 -5.71 16.19 -3.84
N HIS A 25 -5.43 15.28 -2.93
CA HIS A 25 -5.76 15.41 -1.51
C HIS A 25 -4.58 15.88 -0.67
N HIS A 26 -3.56 16.46 -1.31
CA HIS A 26 -2.41 17.11 -0.67
C HIS A 26 -1.42 16.16 0.01
N TYR A 27 -1.38 14.89 -0.41
CA TYR A 27 -0.36 13.95 0.05
C TYR A 27 0.85 13.99 -0.88
N LEU A 28 2.04 13.78 -0.32
CA LEU A 28 3.24 13.54 -1.10
C LEU A 28 3.29 12.05 -1.45
N THR A 29 3.59 11.72 -2.69
CA THR A 29 3.56 10.33 -3.14
C THR A 29 4.85 9.89 -3.79
N GLN A 30 5.18 8.61 -3.62
CA GLN A 30 6.22 7.95 -4.40
C GLN A 30 5.67 6.62 -4.88
N GLY A 31 5.81 6.34 -6.18
CA GLY A 31 5.35 5.10 -6.77
C GLY A 31 6.50 4.11 -6.90
N VAL A 32 6.21 2.84 -6.65
CA VAL A 32 7.14 1.73 -6.82
C VAL A 32 6.45 0.67 -7.66
N ARG A 33 6.99 0.38 -8.84
CA ARG A 33 6.39 -0.61 -9.75
C ARG A 33 6.91 -2.03 -9.51
N ASP A 34 8.09 -2.16 -8.92
CA ASP A 34 8.72 -3.45 -8.65
C ASP A 34 8.75 -3.68 -7.13
N GLY A 35 7.98 -4.68 -6.66
CA GLY A 35 7.89 -5.01 -5.24
C GLY A 35 9.23 -5.36 -4.61
N ARG A 36 10.20 -5.85 -5.41
CA ARG A 36 11.54 -6.17 -4.91
C ARG A 36 12.30 -4.93 -4.42
N GLN A 37 11.90 -3.74 -4.86
CA GLN A 37 12.52 -2.48 -4.46
C GLN A 37 11.77 -1.77 -3.33
N ALA A 38 10.63 -2.30 -2.91
CA ALA A 38 9.73 -1.60 -2.00
C ALA A 38 10.36 -1.32 -0.64
N VAL A 39 11.05 -2.29 -0.06
CA VAL A 39 11.68 -2.12 1.27
C VAL A 39 12.74 -1.02 1.22
N ALA A 40 13.63 -1.06 0.23
CA ALA A 40 14.69 -0.07 0.09
C ALA A 40 14.11 1.33 -0.14
N GLN A 41 13.10 1.44 -1.00
CA GLN A 41 12.49 2.74 -1.28
C GLN A 41 11.67 3.27 -0.10
N ALA A 42 11.04 2.38 0.67
CA ALA A 42 10.35 2.78 1.89
C ALA A 42 11.33 3.36 2.92
N ARG A 43 12.50 2.76 3.07
CA ARG A 43 13.52 3.28 3.98
C ARG A 43 13.97 4.69 3.57
N GLU A 44 14.18 4.92 2.29
CA GLU A 44 14.62 6.24 1.79
C GLU A 44 13.53 7.30 1.90
N PHE A 45 12.32 6.94 1.50
CA PHE A 45 11.19 7.87 1.46
C PHE A 45 10.64 8.16 2.85
N ALA A 46 10.72 7.21 3.77
CA ALA A 46 10.17 7.28 5.10
C ALA A 46 8.67 7.66 5.08
N PRO A 47 7.81 6.85 4.45
CA PRO A 47 6.41 7.20 4.30
C PRO A 47 5.64 7.11 5.61
N ASP A 48 4.50 7.79 5.65
CA ASP A 48 3.54 7.70 6.76
C ASP A 48 2.52 6.59 6.52
N LEU A 49 2.39 6.13 5.28
CA LEU A 49 1.49 5.05 4.87
C LEU A 49 2.08 4.34 3.65
N ILE A 50 1.93 3.02 3.62
CA ILE A 50 2.27 2.21 2.45
C ILE A 50 0.98 1.61 1.89
N ILE A 51 0.70 1.88 0.62
CA ILE A 51 -0.41 1.25 -0.12
C ILE A 51 0.21 0.23 -1.05
N MET A 52 -0.30 -1.00 -1.02
CA MET A 52 0.33 -2.10 -1.73
C MET A 52 -0.68 -3.03 -2.38
N ASP A 53 -0.48 -3.31 -3.67
CA ASP A 53 -1.19 -4.38 -4.34
C ASP A 53 -0.66 -5.73 -3.85
N ILE A 54 -1.56 -6.65 -3.52
CA ILE A 54 -1.18 -7.99 -3.09
C ILE A 54 -0.71 -8.84 -4.28
N GLN A 55 -1.22 -8.55 -5.47
CA GLN A 55 -0.92 -9.34 -6.68
C GLN A 55 0.24 -8.73 -7.47
N LEU A 56 1.43 -8.78 -6.89
CA LEU A 56 2.63 -8.27 -7.54
C LEU A 56 3.39 -9.40 -8.23
N PRO A 57 4.05 -9.13 -9.39
CA PRO A 57 4.98 -10.09 -9.96
C PRO A 57 6.26 -10.15 -9.14
N HIS A 58 7.00 -11.23 -9.24
CA HIS A 58 8.32 -11.46 -8.64
C HIS A 58 8.34 -11.64 -7.12
N VAL A 59 7.50 -10.94 -6.38
CA VAL A 59 7.41 -11.09 -4.93
C VAL A 59 5.94 -11.06 -4.52
N SER A 60 5.55 -11.99 -3.66
CA SER A 60 4.18 -12.02 -3.13
C SER A 60 3.96 -10.80 -2.24
N GLY A 61 2.76 -10.20 -2.36
CA GLY A 61 2.36 -9.12 -1.46
C GLY A 61 2.39 -9.55 0.01
N PHE A 62 2.05 -10.81 0.29
CA PHE A 62 2.12 -11.35 1.65
C PHE A 62 3.55 -11.39 2.19
N GLU A 63 4.51 -11.84 1.36
CA GLU A 63 5.92 -11.83 1.74
C GLU A 63 6.42 -10.42 1.97
N LEU A 64 6.03 -9.50 1.10
CA LEU A 64 6.46 -8.12 1.19
C LEU A 64 5.93 -7.45 2.46
N ILE A 65 4.68 -7.69 2.84
CA ILE A 65 4.13 -7.23 4.12
C ILE A 65 4.97 -7.77 5.26
N GLY A 66 5.32 -9.06 5.22
CA GLY A 66 6.16 -9.69 6.22
C GLY A 66 7.53 -9.01 6.35
N HIS A 67 8.17 -8.72 5.23
CA HIS A 67 9.46 -8.03 5.22
C HIS A 67 9.36 -6.61 5.79
N LEU A 68 8.30 -5.88 5.43
CA LEU A 68 8.10 -4.53 5.94
C LEU A 68 7.86 -4.54 7.46
N LYS A 69 7.06 -5.47 7.95
CA LYS A 69 6.76 -5.58 9.38
C LYS A 69 7.92 -6.14 10.20
N ALA A 70 8.83 -6.87 9.57
CA ALA A 70 10.05 -7.35 10.23
C ALA A 70 11.16 -6.30 10.29
N ASP A 71 11.07 -5.24 9.50
CA ASP A 71 12.08 -4.18 9.45
C ASP A 71 11.86 -3.19 10.62
N ALA A 72 12.87 -3.00 11.44
CA ALA A 72 12.77 -2.16 12.63
C ALA A 72 12.38 -0.71 12.33
N SER A 73 12.78 -0.19 11.17
CA SER A 73 12.49 1.19 10.77
C SER A 73 11.13 1.35 10.09
N LEU A 74 10.50 0.25 9.65
CA LEU A 74 9.28 0.28 8.85
C LEU A 74 8.07 -0.35 9.53
N ARG A 75 8.27 -1.18 10.54
CA ARG A 75 7.20 -1.99 11.14
C ARG A 75 6.04 -1.19 11.75
N THR A 76 6.26 0.06 12.10
CA THR A 76 5.22 0.92 12.67
C THR A 76 4.41 1.67 11.62
N ILE A 77 4.85 1.63 10.36
CA ILE A 77 4.15 2.30 9.26
C ILE A 77 2.93 1.46 8.87
N PRO A 78 1.72 2.05 8.86
CA PRO A 78 0.53 1.29 8.46
C PRO A 78 0.59 0.88 7.00
N ILE A 79 0.03 -0.29 6.71
CA ILE A 79 -0.04 -0.85 5.36
C ILE A 79 -1.50 -1.03 4.97
N MET A 80 -1.89 -0.44 3.84
CA MET A 80 -3.20 -0.65 3.23
C MET A 80 -3.03 -1.56 2.02
N ALA A 81 -3.59 -2.75 2.09
CA ALA A 81 -3.55 -3.70 0.99
C ALA A 81 -4.65 -3.39 -0.02
N VAL A 82 -4.33 -3.52 -1.30
CA VAL A 82 -5.28 -3.41 -2.41
C VAL A 82 -5.29 -4.76 -3.11
N THR A 83 -6.46 -5.34 -3.34
CA THR A 83 -6.54 -6.69 -3.86
C THR A 83 -7.81 -6.92 -4.69
N ALA A 84 -7.73 -7.83 -5.68
CA ALA A 84 -8.90 -8.34 -6.39
C ALA A 84 -9.63 -9.41 -5.57
N TYR A 85 -9.00 -9.93 -4.52
CA TYR A 85 -9.59 -10.96 -3.65
C TYR A 85 -10.46 -10.29 -2.60
N ALA A 86 -11.77 -10.56 -2.64
CA ALA A 86 -12.75 -9.90 -1.79
C ALA A 86 -13.42 -10.85 -0.79
N GLY A 87 -12.97 -12.10 -0.69
CA GLY A 87 -13.52 -13.07 0.23
C GLY A 87 -13.11 -12.81 1.67
N ARG A 88 -13.93 -13.29 2.60
CA ARG A 88 -13.66 -13.13 4.03
C ARG A 88 -12.34 -13.79 4.45
N GLU A 89 -12.05 -14.97 3.90
CA GLU A 89 -10.81 -15.69 4.17
C GLU A 89 -9.61 -14.92 3.65
N ASP A 90 -9.75 -14.26 2.50
CA ASP A 90 -8.70 -13.43 1.91
C ASP A 90 -8.40 -12.23 2.80
N GLU A 91 -9.44 -11.58 3.31
CA GLU A 91 -9.27 -10.45 4.22
C GLU A 91 -8.56 -10.87 5.50
N GLU A 92 -8.97 -11.99 6.10
CA GLU A 92 -8.34 -12.51 7.31
C GLU A 92 -6.87 -12.83 7.08
N ARG A 93 -6.55 -13.42 5.93
CA ARG A 93 -5.17 -13.74 5.55
C ARG A 93 -4.32 -12.49 5.36
N ILE A 94 -4.88 -11.49 4.70
CA ILE A 94 -4.20 -10.21 4.44
C ILE A 94 -3.92 -9.49 5.76
N ARG A 95 -4.91 -9.38 6.63
CA ARG A 95 -4.75 -8.76 7.94
C ARG A 95 -3.82 -9.55 8.84
N GLY A 96 -3.89 -10.87 8.78
CA GLY A 96 -3.02 -11.76 9.52
C GLY A 96 -1.54 -11.64 9.10
N ALA A 97 -1.28 -11.27 7.86
CA ALA A 97 0.07 -11.01 7.38
C ALA A 97 0.64 -9.70 7.91
N GLY A 98 -0.21 -8.79 8.39
CA GLY A 98 0.22 -7.52 8.99
C GLY A 98 -0.38 -6.28 8.35
N ALA A 99 -1.30 -6.41 7.40
CA ALA A 99 -1.98 -5.26 6.81
C ALA A 99 -2.94 -4.62 7.82
N ASP A 100 -2.93 -3.32 7.90
CA ASP A 100 -3.78 -2.55 8.82
C ASP A 100 -5.13 -2.21 8.21
N ALA A 101 -5.23 -2.22 6.89
CA ALA A 101 -6.46 -1.98 6.16
C ALA A 101 -6.43 -2.73 4.84
N TYR A 102 -7.59 -2.82 4.20
CA TYR A 102 -7.76 -3.59 3.00
C TYR A 102 -8.86 -2.98 2.14
N VAL A 103 -8.59 -2.86 0.85
CA VAL A 103 -9.55 -2.34 -0.13
C VAL A 103 -9.59 -3.30 -1.32
N SER A 104 -10.80 -3.72 -1.71
CA SER A 104 -10.95 -4.64 -2.82
C SER A 104 -11.15 -3.90 -4.15
N LYS A 105 -10.63 -4.50 -5.22
CA LYS A 105 -10.87 -4.02 -6.60
C LYS A 105 -12.25 -4.54 -7.08
N PRO A 106 -12.96 -3.79 -7.93
CA PRO A 106 -12.61 -2.46 -8.43
C PRO A 106 -12.69 -1.40 -7.35
N ILE A 107 -11.74 -0.46 -7.38
CA ILE A 107 -11.59 0.53 -6.32
C ILE A 107 -12.68 1.59 -6.40
N SER A 108 -13.40 1.79 -5.29
CA SER A 108 -14.22 2.99 -5.11
C SER A 108 -13.30 4.11 -4.67
N LEU A 109 -13.24 5.20 -5.43
CA LEU A 109 -12.36 6.32 -5.11
C LEU A 109 -12.69 6.93 -3.75
N ALA A 110 -13.98 7.02 -3.41
CA ALA A 110 -14.41 7.54 -2.11
C ALA A 110 -13.93 6.67 -0.96
N ARG A 111 -14.06 5.34 -1.08
CA ARG A 111 -13.59 4.39 -0.07
C ARG A 111 -12.08 4.42 0.08
N PHE A 112 -11.39 4.54 -1.04
CA PHE A 112 -9.92 4.63 -1.04
C PHE A 112 -9.45 5.83 -0.22
N VAL A 113 -10.01 7.00 -0.51
CA VAL A 113 -9.66 8.24 0.21
C VAL A 113 -10.01 8.15 1.68
N GLU A 114 -11.19 7.62 2.02
CA GLU A 114 -11.60 7.43 3.42
C GLU A 114 -10.65 6.51 4.17
N SER A 115 -10.24 5.40 3.55
CA SER A 115 -9.30 4.45 4.17
C SER A 115 -7.94 5.08 4.40
N VAL A 116 -7.47 5.87 3.44
CA VAL A 116 -6.20 6.60 3.59
C VAL A 116 -6.28 7.58 4.76
N ARG A 117 -7.34 8.35 4.84
CA ARG A 117 -7.54 9.30 5.93
C ARG A 117 -7.59 8.64 7.30
N ALA A 118 -8.23 7.48 7.37
CA ALA A 118 -8.35 6.74 8.64
C ALA A 118 -7.01 6.25 9.16
N LEU A 119 -6.04 6.04 8.29
CA LEU A 119 -4.70 5.55 8.66
C LEU A 119 -3.67 6.66 8.87
N LEU A 120 -4.02 7.88 8.51
CA LEU A 120 -3.12 9.05 8.62
C LEU A 120 -3.66 10.11 9.62
#